data_de46d0f0c52136d8834ade778cbc06b0
#
_entry.id   de46d0f0c52136d8834ade778cbc06b0
#
_cell.length_a   1.000
_cell.length_b   1.000
_cell.length_c   1.000
_cell.angle_alpha   90.00
_cell.angle_beta   90.00
_cell.angle_gamma   90.00
#
_symmetry.space_group_name_H-M   'P 1'
#
loop_
_entity.id
_entity.type
_entity.pdbx_description
1 polymer ?
#
loop_
_entity_poly.entity_id
_entity_poly.type
_entity_poly.pdbx_seq_one_letter_code
_entity_poly.pdbx_strand_id
1 'polypeptide(L)' 'MERLNFVCPNTGLDVDVGIDSELETLLRIRENRVKARCPICGESHEWRVCEARILQAA' A
#
# COMPACT_ATOMS: atom_id res chain seq x y z
N MET A 1 5.35 -9.60 -10.25
CA MET A 1 4.76 -9.21 -8.95
C MET A 1 4.68 -7.70 -8.88
N GLU A 2 3.58 -7.20 -8.38
CA GLU A 2 3.37 -5.78 -8.22
C GLU A 2 3.74 -5.35 -6.82
N ARG A 3 4.35 -4.19 -6.69
CA ARG A 3 4.68 -3.58 -5.41
C ARG A 3 3.58 -2.61 -5.02
N LEU A 4 3.12 -2.70 -3.77
CA LEU A 4 2.06 -1.83 -3.26
C LEU A 4 2.64 -0.57 -2.63
N ASN A 5 2.12 0.57 -3.03
CA ASN A 5 2.37 1.85 -2.39
C ASN A 5 1.06 2.45 -1.94
N PHE A 6 1.09 3.08 -0.78
CA PHE A 6 -0.05 3.83 -0.26
C PHE A 6 0.30 5.31 -0.13
N VAL A 7 -0.72 6.13 0.02
CA VAL A 7 -0.53 7.57 0.20
C VAL A 7 -0.66 7.91 1.68
N CYS A 8 0.34 8.58 2.22
CA CYS A 8 0.28 9.05 3.60
C CYS A 8 -0.81 10.12 3.73
N PRO A 9 -1.82 9.94 4.60
CA PRO A 9 -2.92 10.91 4.73
C PRO A 9 -2.48 12.23 5.34
N ASN A 10 -1.33 12.27 6.02
CA ASN A 10 -0.84 13.49 6.64
C ASN A 10 0.01 14.34 5.68
N THR A 11 0.74 13.71 4.78
CA THR A 11 1.69 14.41 3.90
C THR A 11 1.31 14.35 2.43
N GLY A 12 0.47 13.39 2.03
CA GLY A 12 0.12 13.16 0.64
C GLY A 12 1.22 12.50 -0.19
N LEU A 13 2.29 12.06 0.46
CA LEU A 13 3.41 11.40 -0.20
C LEU A 13 3.22 9.89 -0.27
N ASP A 14 3.81 9.26 -1.28
CA ASP A 14 3.73 7.81 -1.43
C ASP A 14 4.57 7.09 -0.37
N VAL A 15 3.99 6.04 0.21
CA VAL A 15 4.64 5.21 1.21
C VAL A 15 4.79 3.80 0.64
N ASP A 16 6.02 3.31 0.59
CA ASP A 16 6.30 1.93 0.21
C ASP A 16 6.21 1.06 1.48
N VAL A 17 5.22 0.19 1.51
CA VAL A 17 5.01 -0.71 2.66
C VAL A 17 5.77 -2.03 2.52
N GLY A 18 6.51 -2.23 1.43
CA GLY A 18 7.32 -3.42 1.23
C GLY A 18 6.52 -4.68 0.90
N ILE A 19 5.31 -4.54 0.42
CA ILE A 19 4.47 -5.67 0.05
C ILE A 19 4.53 -5.87 -1.45
N ASP A 20 4.98 -7.05 -1.87
CA ASP A 20 4.96 -7.48 -3.26
C ASP A 20 3.99 -8.65 -3.38
N SER A 21 3.11 -8.60 -4.36
CA SER A 21 2.12 -9.64 -4.55
C SER A 21 1.66 -9.69 -6.01
N GLU A 22 1.09 -10.83 -6.39
CA GLU A 22 0.51 -10.96 -7.73
C GLU A 22 -0.79 -10.16 -7.82
N LEU A 23 -1.07 -9.60 -8.99
CA LEU A 23 -2.28 -8.81 -9.21
C LEU A 23 -3.54 -9.61 -8.89
N GLU A 24 -3.59 -10.88 -9.27
CA GLU A 24 -4.72 -11.74 -8.99
C GLU A 24 -4.98 -11.86 -7.48
N THR A 25 -3.91 -12.03 -6.70
CA THR A 25 -4.01 -12.08 -5.24
C THR A 25 -4.52 -10.76 -4.67
N LEU A 26 -4.00 -9.64 -5.19
CA LEU A 26 -4.42 -8.31 -4.75
C LEU A 26 -5.90 -8.05 -5.02
N LEU A 27 -6.41 -8.53 -6.14
CA LEU A 27 -7.83 -8.42 -6.48
C LEU A 27 -8.71 -9.22 -5.52
N ARG A 28 -8.23 -10.36 -5.05
CA ARG A 28 -8.95 -11.19 -4.07
C ARG A 28 -9.03 -10.54 -2.70
N ILE A 29 -7.96 -9.85 -2.29
CA ILE A 29 -7.85 -9.25 -0.96
C ILE A 29 -8.09 -7.74 -0.96
N ARG A 30 -8.67 -7.21 -2.04
CA ARG A 30 -8.85 -5.77 -2.22
C ARG A 30 -9.61 -5.08 -1.08
N GLU A 31 -10.45 -5.80 -0.37
CA GLU A 31 -11.21 -5.26 0.76
C GLU A 31 -10.50 -5.43 2.10
N ASN A 32 -9.40 -6.18 2.12
CA ASN A 32 -8.60 -6.34 3.32
C ASN A 32 -7.87 -5.04 3.64
N ARG A 33 -7.55 -4.89 4.92
CA ARG A 33 -6.84 -3.72 5.41
C ARG A 33 -5.39 -4.03 5.67
N VAL A 34 -4.53 -3.07 5.37
CA VAL A 34 -3.11 -3.14 5.64
C VAL A 34 -2.77 -2.06 6.66
N LYS A 35 -2.19 -2.47 7.78
CA LYS A 35 -1.71 -1.55 8.79
C LYS A 35 -0.19 -1.51 8.73
N ALA A 36 0.36 -0.32 8.55
CA ALA A 36 1.79 -0.14 8.45
C ALA A 36 2.22 1.18 9.09
N ARG A 37 3.46 1.19 9.58
CA ARG A 37 4.05 2.40 10.10
C ARG A 37 4.54 3.27 8.97
N CYS A 38 4.10 4.52 8.94
CA CYS A 38 4.53 5.47 7.95
C CYS A 38 5.92 6.01 8.31
N PRO A 39 6.92 5.83 7.44
CA PRO A 39 8.26 6.37 7.72
C PRO A 39 8.35 7.89 7.52
N ILE A 40 7.34 8.48 6.90
CA ILE A 40 7.35 9.92 6.59
C ILE A 40 6.88 10.73 7.79
N CYS A 41 5.74 10.39 8.37
CA CYS A 41 5.19 11.11 9.52
C CYS A 41 5.42 10.42 10.86
N GLY A 42 5.91 9.18 10.86
CA GLY A 42 6.20 8.41 12.07
C GLY A 42 4.98 7.78 12.74
N GLU A 43 3.80 7.94 12.18
CA GLU A 43 2.57 7.36 12.71
C GLU A 43 2.19 6.10 11.95
N SER A 44 1.38 5.25 12.59
CA SER A 44 0.81 4.08 11.92
C SER A 44 -0.47 4.47 11.21
N HIS A 45 -0.63 3.96 9.99
CA HIS A 45 -1.84 4.17 9.20
C HIS A 45 -2.42 2.82 8.77
N GLU A 46 -3.71 2.82 8.51
CA GLU A 46 -4.42 1.67 7.99
C GLU A 46 -5.05 2.05 6.65
N TRP A 47 -4.80 1.22 5.65
CA TRP A 47 -5.37 1.41 4.30
C TRP A 47 -6.07 0.15 3.87
N ARG A 48 -7.01 0.29 2.94
CA ARG A 48 -7.55 -0.86 2.23
C ARG A 48 -6.63 -1.19 1.07
N VAL A 49 -6.54 -2.48 0.73
CA VAL A 49 -5.70 -2.92 -0.38
C VAL A 49 -6.11 -2.22 -1.69
N CYS A 50 -7.40 -1.98 -1.89
CA CYS A 50 -7.89 -1.28 -3.08
C CYS A 50 -7.43 0.18 -3.18
N GLU A 51 -6.95 0.77 -2.09
CA GLU A 51 -6.41 2.13 -2.09
C GLU A 51 -4.93 2.16 -2.51
N ALA A 52 -4.30 1.00 -2.63
CA ALA A 52 -2.91 0.92 -3.02
C ALA A 52 -2.69 1.37 -4.46
N ARG A 53 -1.59 2.06 -4.67
CA ARG A 53 -1.08 2.29 -6.01
C ARG A 53 -0.20 1.10 -6.37
N ILE A 54 -0.49 0.47 -7.48
CA ILE A 54 0.26 -0.68 -7.94
C ILE A 54 1.35 -0.18 -8.89
N LEU A 55 2.61 -0.35 -8.46
CA LEU A 55 3.74 -0.05 -9.30
C LEU A 55 4.12 -1.33 -10.04
N GLN A 56 3.93 -1.33 -11.35
CA GLN A 56 4.41 -2.43 -12.17
C GLN A 56 5.92 -2.32 -12.32
N ALA A 57 6.61 -3.38 -11.97
CA ALA A 57 8.02 -3.50 -12.28
C ALA A 57 8.14 -3.64 -13.81
N ALA A 58 8.68 -2.61 -14.45
CA ALA A 58 8.90 -2.64 -15.89
C ALA A 58 10.01 -3.63 -16.25
#